data_13e0e3fad3e1f06b9e994d401a77a2e1
#
_entry.id   13e0e3fad3e1f06b9e994d401a77a2e1
#
_cell.length_a   1.000
_cell.length_b   1.000
_cell.length_c   1.000
_cell.angle_alpha   90.00
_cell.angle_beta   90.00
_cell.angle_gamma   90.00
#
_symmetry.space_group_name_H-M   'P 1'
#
loop_
_entity.id
_entity.type
_entity.pdbx_description
1 polymer ?
#
loop_
_entity_poly.entity_id
_entity_poly.type
_entity_poly.pdbx_seq_one_letter_code
_entity_poly.pdbx_strand_id
1 'polypeptide(L)'
;CGLCTEKCPQKKVPNEFNLGLDTRRAIYIPFAQAVPKVATIDPDYCNMLKNGKCGVCAKVCTAKAIDYTQQDELIEEEYGAIVAATGFNPIDLSKFNEFAYAQSPDVVSSLEFERLMNAAGPTGGTLLRPSDGTHPKTIVFVQCVGSRCDGGGKGKPYCSKICCMYT
;
A
#
# COMPACT_ATOMS: atom_id res chain seq x y z
N CYS A 1 6.78 -4.92 20.26
CA CYS A 1 6.01 -6.09 20.65
C CYS A 1 4.67 -6.24 19.90
N GLY A 2 4.12 -5.14 19.34
CA GLY A 2 2.90 -5.16 18.52
C GLY A 2 1.56 -5.15 19.29
N LEU A 3 1.56 -5.19 20.62
CA LEU A 3 0.32 -5.18 21.41
C LEU A 3 -0.57 -3.96 21.15
N CYS A 4 0.02 -2.80 20.92
CA CYS A 4 -0.73 -1.59 20.59
C CYS A 4 -1.53 -1.75 19.30
N THR A 5 -0.92 -2.33 18.27
CA THR A 5 -1.59 -2.64 16.99
C THR A 5 -2.68 -3.70 17.20
N GLU A 6 -2.36 -4.81 17.86
CA GLU A 6 -3.32 -5.91 18.10
C GLU A 6 -4.59 -5.45 18.84
N LYS A 7 -4.44 -4.61 19.86
CA LYS A 7 -5.56 -4.17 20.71
C LYS A 7 -6.29 -2.92 20.20
N CYS A 8 -5.81 -2.29 19.14
CA CYS A 8 -6.47 -1.12 18.56
C CYS A 8 -7.90 -1.47 18.10
N PRO A 9 -8.93 -0.71 18.50
CA PRO A 9 -10.31 -0.97 18.10
C PRO A 9 -10.60 -0.61 16.63
N GLN A 10 -9.81 0.28 16.05
CA GLN A 10 -9.95 0.66 14.63
C GLN A 10 -9.32 -0.40 13.74
N LYS A 11 -10.18 -1.26 13.14
CA LYS A 11 -9.75 -2.48 12.42
C LYS A 11 -9.92 -2.41 10.90
N LYS A 12 -10.57 -1.37 10.40
CA LYS A 12 -10.99 -1.28 8.99
C LYS A 12 -10.38 -0.05 8.31
N VAL A 13 -9.15 0.28 8.66
CA VAL A 13 -8.40 1.32 7.95
C VAL A 13 -7.84 0.70 6.68
N PRO A 14 -8.07 1.28 5.49
CA PRO A 14 -7.45 0.78 4.28
C PRO A 14 -5.93 0.71 4.43
N ASN A 15 -5.33 -0.38 3.98
CA ASN A 15 -3.89 -0.54 4.02
C ASN A 15 -3.28 0.00 2.72
N GLU A 16 -2.79 1.21 2.74
CA GLU A 16 -2.20 1.87 1.58
C GLU A 16 -0.95 1.17 1.05
N PHE A 17 -0.17 0.54 1.93
CA PHE A 17 1.01 -0.24 1.52
C PHE A 17 0.65 -1.46 0.68
N ASN A 18 -0.52 -2.05 0.93
CA ASN A 18 -1.09 -3.13 0.14
C ASN A 18 -2.12 -2.64 -0.89
N LEU A 19 -2.10 -1.35 -1.24
CA LEU A 19 -2.97 -0.74 -2.26
C LEU A 19 -4.48 -0.93 -1.97
N GLY A 20 -4.85 -1.05 -0.70
CA GLY A 20 -6.24 -1.27 -0.28
C GLY A 20 -6.73 -2.72 -0.39
N LEU A 21 -5.89 -3.68 -0.76
CA LEU A 21 -6.24 -5.10 -0.85
C LEU A 21 -6.60 -5.72 0.51
N ASP A 22 -6.13 -5.13 1.59
CA ASP A 22 -6.47 -5.50 2.96
C ASP A 22 -6.69 -4.27 3.85
N THR A 23 -6.86 -4.51 5.15
CA THR A 23 -7.06 -3.44 6.13
C THR A 23 -6.02 -3.51 7.24
N ARG A 24 -5.65 -2.34 7.77
CA ARG A 24 -4.77 -2.18 8.92
C ARG A 24 -5.50 -1.56 10.12
N ARG A 25 -4.77 -1.36 11.18
CA ARG A 25 -5.22 -0.62 12.36
C ARG A 25 -4.83 0.86 12.27
N ALA A 26 -5.46 1.71 13.09
CA ALA A 26 -5.06 3.11 13.20
C ALA A 26 -3.69 3.31 13.85
N ILE A 27 -3.21 2.35 14.65
CA ILE A 27 -1.81 2.27 15.05
C ILE A 27 -1.19 1.04 14.40
N TYR A 28 -0.12 1.21 13.66
CA TYR A 28 0.42 0.20 12.77
C TYR A 28 1.93 0.38 12.53
N ILE A 29 2.55 -0.62 11.97
CA ILE A 29 3.88 -0.53 11.38
C ILE A 29 3.65 -0.55 9.86
N PRO A 30 4.20 0.40 9.07
CA PRO A 30 3.89 0.55 7.65
C PRO A 30 4.05 -0.75 6.85
N PHE A 31 5.13 -1.50 7.12
CA PHE A 31 5.38 -2.81 6.52
C PHE A 31 6.30 -3.63 7.41
N ALA A 32 6.29 -4.95 7.28
CA ALA A 32 6.95 -5.87 8.20
C ALA A 32 8.47 -5.66 8.31
N GLN A 33 9.12 -5.21 7.24
CA GLN A 33 10.57 -4.97 7.12
C GLN A 33 10.98 -3.52 7.38
N ALA A 34 10.09 -2.68 7.93
CA ALA A 34 10.38 -1.27 8.19
C ALA A 34 11.61 -1.09 9.10
N VAL A 35 12.48 -0.16 8.73
CA VAL A 35 13.66 0.24 9.51
C VAL A 35 13.69 1.77 9.59
N PRO A 36 13.53 2.34 10.79
CA PRO A 36 13.28 1.68 12.07
C PRO A 36 11.88 1.04 12.16
N LYS A 37 11.74 -0.04 12.93
CA LYS A 37 10.45 -0.70 13.16
C LYS A 37 9.66 0.02 14.25
N VAL A 38 9.12 1.18 13.91
CA VAL A 38 8.39 2.07 14.81
C VAL A 38 6.90 2.03 14.48
N ALA A 39 6.06 1.92 15.51
CA ALA A 39 4.62 2.01 15.33
C ALA A 39 4.20 3.47 15.13
N THR A 40 3.44 3.72 14.09
CA THR A 40 2.89 5.04 13.72
C THR A 40 1.40 5.08 14.03
N ILE A 41 0.88 6.22 14.45
CA ILE A 41 -0.54 6.45 14.68
C ILE A 41 -1.09 7.31 13.54
N ASP A 42 -2.08 6.78 12.84
CA ASP A 42 -2.80 7.51 11.80
C ASP A 42 -3.81 8.48 12.42
N PRO A 43 -3.62 9.80 12.28
CA PRO A 43 -4.49 10.80 12.90
C PRO A 43 -5.91 10.76 12.34
N ASP A 44 -6.09 10.40 11.07
CA ASP A 44 -7.38 10.40 10.40
C ASP A 44 -8.29 9.25 10.87
N TYR A 45 -7.73 8.22 11.47
CA TYR A 45 -8.48 7.06 11.95
C TYR A 45 -8.38 6.84 13.46
N CYS A 46 -7.48 7.54 14.15
CA CYS A 46 -7.29 7.37 15.58
C CYS A 46 -8.36 8.11 16.40
N ASN A 47 -9.19 7.40 17.14
CA ASN A 47 -10.21 8.01 18.00
C ASN A 47 -9.61 8.88 19.12
N MET A 48 -8.40 8.57 19.58
CA MET A 48 -7.75 9.39 20.61
C MET A 48 -7.34 10.75 20.04
N LEU A 49 -6.72 10.78 18.86
CA LEU A 49 -6.30 12.02 18.21
C LEU A 49 -7.49 12.83 17.70
N LYS A 50 -8.56 12.17 17.21
CA LYS A 50 -9.75 12.85 16.68
C LYS A 50 -10.64 13.46 17.75
N ASN A 51 -10.85 12.80 18.88
CA ASN A 51 -11.89 13.19 19.83
C ASN A 51 -11.55 12.91 21.31
N GLY A 52 -10.33 12.46 21.62
CA GLY A 52 -9.88 12.17 22.99
C GLY A 52 -10.52 10.93 23.65
N LYS A 53 -11.34 10.17 22.91
CA LYS A 53 -12.17 9.10 23.50
C LYS A 53 -11.58 7.69 23.26
N CYS A 54 -10.28 7.52 23.50
CA CYS A 54 -9.63 6.21 23.38
C CYS A 54 -8.43 6.15 24.36
N GLY A 55 -7.32 5.53 23.98
CA GLY A 55 -6.12 5.38 24.81
C GLY A 55 -5.77 3.91 25.07
N VAL A 56 -6.42 2.98 24.37
CA VAL A 56 -6.19 1.54 24.54
C VAL A 56 -4.73 1.18 24.29
N CYS A 57 -4.10 1.70 23.22
CA CYS A 57 -2.71 1.44 22.91
C CYS A 57 -1.74 1.91 24.01
N ALA A 58 -1.99 3.09 24.61
CA ALA A 58 -1.18 3.56 25.75
C ALA A 58 -1.37 2.69 27.00
N LYS A 59 -2.60 2.23 27.27
CA LYS A 59 -2.88 1.35 28.42
C LYS A 59 -2.20 -0.02 28.34
N VAL A 60 -2.09 -0.58 27.14
CA VAL A 60 -1.47 -1.89 26.94
C VAL A 60 0.05 -1.83 26.70
N CYS A 61 0.60 -0.63 26.51
CA CYS A 61 2.03 -0.46 26.25
C CYS A 61 2.83 -0.53 27.57
N THR A 62 3.46 -1.64 27.82
CA THR A 62 4.30 -1.83 29.02
C THR A 62 5.53 -0.92 29.02
N ALA A 63 6.04 -0.56 27.85
CA ALA A 63 7.16 0.35 27.69
C ALA A 63 6.76 1.84 27.80
N LYS A 64 5.45 2.15 27.91
CA LYS A 64 4.91 3.53 27.94
C LYS A 64 5.42 4.40 26.77
N ALA A 65 5.61 3.82 25.59
CA ALA A 65 6.19 4.47 24.43
C ALA A 65 5.14 5.17 23.53
N ILE A 66 3.88 5.26 23.96
CA ILE A 66 2.84 5.94 23.18
C ILE A 66 2.74 7.39 23.64
N ASP A 67 3.10 8.28 22.73
CA ASP A 67 2.99 9.74 22.92
C ASP A 67 2.01 10.30 21.89
N TYR A 68 0.90 10.88 22.36
CA TYR A 68 -0.10 11.53 21.51
C TYR A 68 0.15 13.02 21.31
N THR A 69 1.16 13.57 21.99
CA THR A 69 1.50 15.00 21.96
C THR A 69 2.63 15.33 21.01
N GLN A 70 3.23 14.30 20.40
CA GLN A 70 4.31 14.44 19.44
C GLN A 70 3.88 15.34 18.27
N GLN A 71 4.74 16.27 17.89
CA GLN A 71 4.54 17.19 16.78
C GLN A 71 5.60 16.94 15.71
N ASP A 72 5.29 17.33 14.47
CA ASP A 72 6.25 17.30 13.38
C ASP A 72 7.37 18.31 13.66
N GLU A 73 8.61 17.91 13.38
CA GLU A 73 9.80 18.75 13.49
C GLU A 73 10.41 18.92 12.11
N LEU A 74 10.63 20.17 11.70
CA LEU A 74 11.33 20.50 10.47
C LEU A 74 12.83 20.58 10.74
N ILE A 75 13.59 19.68 10.13
CA ILE A 75 15.04 19.60 10.27
C ILE A 75 15.67 20.09 8.96
N GLU A 76 16.59 21.06 9.05
CA GLU A 76 17.40 21.52 7.93
C GLU A 76 18.80 20.93 8.03
N GLU A 77 19.26 20.30 6.94
CA GLU A 77 20.59 19.69 6.85
C GLU A 77 21.25 20.05 5.52
N GLU A 78 22.58 20.14 5.50
CA GLU A 78 23.36 20.38 4.30
C GLU A 78 23.93 19.06 3.75
N TYR A 79 23.73 18.82 2.45
CA TYR A 79 24.21 17.64 1.75
C TYR A 79 25.07 18.01 0.55
N GLY A 80 26.12 17.24 0.29
CA GLY A 80 27.01 17.44 -0.85
C GLY A 80 26.39 17.14 -2.20
N ALA A 81 25.38 16.24 -2.25
CA ALA A 81 24.64 15.90 -3.46
C ALA A 81 23.27 15.31 -3.11
N ILE A 82 22.32 15.38 -4.06
CA ILE A 82 20.98 14.81 -3.95
C ILE A 82 20.81 13.79 -5.07
N VAL A 83 20.38 12.56 -4.72
CA VAL A 83 19.94 11.54 -5.66
C VAL A 83 18.42 11.49 -5.66
N ALA A 84 17.80 11.94 -6.74
CA ALA A 84 16.35 11.89 -6.89
C ALA A 84 15.91 10.47 -7.29
N ALA A 85 15.27 9.78 -6.36
CA ALA A 85 14.73 8.42 -6.54
C ALA A 85 13.28 8.37 -6.01
N THR A 86 12.40 9.16 -6.64
CA THR A 86 11.04 9.46 -6.18
C THR A 86 9.99 8.41 -6.52
N GLY A 87 10.37 7.32 -7.15
CA GLY A 87 9.45 6.29 -7.60
C GLY A 87 8.60 6.74 -8.80
N PHE A 88 7.42 6.13 -8.96
CA PHE A 88 6.49 6.43 -10.05
C PHE A 88 5.04 6.32 -9.56
N ASN A 89 4.14 7.00 -10.26
CA ASN A 89 2.71 6.84 -10.08
C ASN A 89 2.18 5.90 -11.17
N PRO A 90 1.44 4.83 -10.81
CA PRO A 90 0.76 3.98 -11.78
C PRO A 90 -0.24 4.79 -12.60
N ILE A 91 -0.48 4.34 -13.82
CA ILE A 91 -1.57 4.90 -14.64
C ILE A 91 -2.92 4.56 -13.97
N ASP A 92 -3.86 5.48 -14.09
CA ASP A 92 -5.23 5.27 -13.62
C ASP A 92 -5.96 4.28 -14.53
N LEU A 93 -6.00 3.03 -14.10
CA LEU A 93 -6.60 1.91 -14.84
C LEU A 93 -8.13 2.02 -14.93
N SER A 94 -8.79 2.82 -14.09
CA SER A 94 -10.23 3.04 -14.16
C SER A 94 -10.67 3.72 -15.47
N LYS A 95 -9.73 4.33 -16.18
CA LYS A 95 -9.95 4.96 -17.50
C LYS A 95 -9.97 3.97 -18.67
N PHE A 96 -9.69 2.71 -18.43
CA PHE A 96 -9.57 1.65 -19.44
C PHE A 96 -10.65 0.58 -19.18
N ASN A 97 -11.92 0.95 -19.42
CA ASN A 97 -13.08 0.12 -19.12
C ASN A 97 -13.09 -1.23 -19.85
N GLU A 98 -12.41 -1.32 -20.99
CA GLU A 98 -12.25 -2.54 -21.78
C GLU A 98 -11.54 -3.68 -21.02
N PHE A 99 -10.76 -3.34 -20.00
CA PHE A 99 -10.07 -4.33 -19.16
C PHE A 99 -10.81 -4.66 -17.87
N ALA A 100 -11.94 -4.01 -17.59
CA ALA A 100 -12.81 -4.28 -16.43
C ALA A 100 -12.12 -4.13 -15.05
N TYR A 101 -11.05 -3.36 -14.91
CA TYR A 101 -10.30 -3.18 -13.66
C TYR A 101 -11.20 -2.73 -12.48
N ALA A 102 -12.08 -1.78 -12.69
CA ALA A 102 -12.99 -1.31 -11.63
C ALA A 102 -14.26 -2.17 -11.49
N GLN A 103 -14.46 -3.18 -12.35
CA GLN A 103 -15.68 -3.95 -12.44
C GLN A 103 -15.52 -5.38 -11.91
N SER A 104 -14.32 -5.93 -12.00
CA SER A 104 -13.99 -7.27 -11.54
C SER A 104 -12.87 -7.22 -10.50
N PRO A 105 -13.07 -7.79 -9.30
CA PRO A 105 -12.04 -7.83 -8.27
C PRO A 105 -10.82 -8.69 -8.67
N ASP A 106 -10.95 -9.57 -9.66
CA ASP A 106 -9.85 -10.42 -10.14
C ASP A 106 -9.01 -9.76 -11.23
N VAL A 107 -9.38 -8.54 -11.65
CA VAL A 107 -8.55 -7.71 -12.52
C VAL A 107 -7.75 -6.75 -11.65
N VAL A 108 -6.48 -7.00 -11.54
CA VAL A 108 -5.57 -6.27 -10.64
C VAL A 108 -4.45 -5.59 -11.43
N SER A 109 -3.91 -4.52 -10.89
CA SER A 109 -2.69 -3.90 -11.42
C SER A 109 -1.44 -4.76 -11.15
N SER A 110 -0.34 -4.49 -11.82
CA SER A 110 0.93 -5.17 -11.57
C SER A 110 1.43 -5.00 -10.14
N LEU A 111 1.22 -3.83 -9.54
CA LEU A 111 1.60 -3.58 -8.15
C LEU A 111 0.71 -4.34 -7.16
N GLU A 112 -0.59 -4.40 -7.39
CA GLU A 112 -1.51 -5.23 -6.59
C GLU A 112 -1.15 -6.71 -6.71
N PHE A 113 -0.82 -7.18 -7.91
CA PHE A 113 -0.36 -8.54 -8.13
C PHE A 113 0.93 -8.85 -7.37
N GLU A 114 1.90 -7.93 -7.41
CA GLU A 114 3.13 -8.03 -6.62
C GLU A 114 2.83 -8.13 -5.12
N ARG A 115 1.87 -7.34 -4.60
CA ARG A 115 1.46 -7.43 -3.18
C ARG A 115 0.81 -8.76 -2.84
N LEU A 116 -0.02 -9.32 -3.73
CA LEU A 116 -0.62 -10.64 -3.54
C LEU A 116 0.42 -11.77 -3.50
N MET A 117 1.52 -11.63 -4.25
CA MET A 117 2.60 -12.62 -4.27
C MET A 117 3.63 -12.43 -3.14
N ASN A 118 3.62 -11.31 -2.45
CA ASN A 118 4.62 -11.00 -1.43
C ASN A 118 4.30 -11.69 -0.10
N ALA A 119 5.30 -12.31 0.54
CA ALA A 119 5.14 -12.98 1.84
C ALA A 119 4.64 -12.05 2.96
N ALA A 120 4.88 -10.74 2.87
CA ALA A 120 4.33 -9.72 3.76
C ALA A 120 3.06 -9.05 3.20
N GLY A 121 2.50 -9.57 2.13
CA GLY A 121 1.27 -9.08 1.51
C GLY A 121 0.01 -9.64 2.18
N PRO A 122 -1.17 -9.28 1.65
CA PRO A 122 -2.46 -9.58 2.29
C PRO A 122 -2.77 -11.07 2.42
N THR A 123 -2.19 -11.89 1.57
CA THR A 123 -2.40 -13.35 1.50
C THR A 123 -1.21 -14.17 2.02
N GLY A 124 -0.21 -13.50 2.61
CA GLY A 124 1.01 -14.16 3.10
C GLY A 124 1.86 -14.82 2.00
N GLY A 125 1.81 -14.28 0.77
CA GLY A 125 2.54 -14.78 -0.39
C GLY A 125 1.85 -15.93 -1.12
N THR A 126 0.66 -16.32 -0.70
CA THR A 126 -0.16 -17.29 -1.43
C THR A 126 -1.03 -16.55 -2.45
N LEU A 127 -0.82 -16.80 -3.74
CA LEU A 127 -1.62 -16.14 -4.77
C LEU A 127 -3.06 -16.69 -4.74
N LEU A 128 -3.97 -15.83 -4.32
CA LEU A 128 -5.41 -16.11 -4.24
C LEU A 128 -6.17 -15.08 -5.06
N ARG A 129 -7.29 -15.48 -5.64
CA ARG A 129 -8.21 -14.59 -6.33
C ARG A 129 -8.89 -13.67 -5.31
N PRO A 130 -8.88 -12.35 -5.52
CA PRO A 130 -9.57 -11.42 -4.62
C PRO A 130 -11.08 -11.66 -4.49
N SER A 131 -11.73 -12.23 -5.53
CA SER A 131 -13.16 -12.46 -5.56
C SER A 131 -13.65 -13.56 -4.60
N ASP A 132 -12.90 -14.65 -4.46
CA ASP A 132 -13.36 -15.86 -3.76
C ASP A 132 -12.30 -16.54 -2.89
N GLY A 133 -11.07 -16.03 -2.86
CA GLY A 133 -9.98 -16.58 -2.07
C GLY A 133 -9.46 -17.93 -2.57
N THR A 134 -9.76 -18.34 -3.79
CA THR A 134 -9.25 -19.58 -4.38
C THR A 134 -7.99 -19.35 -5.23
N HIS A 135 -7.23 -20.41 -5.50
CA HIS A 135 -6.10 -20.33 -6.40
C HIS A 135 -6.54 -20.11 -7.85
N PRO A 136 -5.94 -19.14 -8.57
CA PRO A 136 -6.20 -19.00 -10.00
C PRO A 136 -5.63 -20.18 -10.77
N LYS A 137 -6.40 -20.70 -11.73
CA LYS A 137 -5.93 -21.76 -12.66
C LYS A 137 -5.15 -21.19 -13.84
N THR A 138 -5.46 -19.97 -14.21
CA THR A 138 -4.85 -19.25 -15.34
C THR A 138 -4.67 -17.79 -14.97
N ILE A 139 -3.52 -17.22 -15.34
CA ILE A 139 -3.19 -15.82 -15.15
C ILE A 139 -2.91 -15.23 -16.53
N VAL A 140 -3.50 -14.07 -16.82
CA VAL A 140 -3.30 -13.35 -18.07
C VAL A 140 -2.68 -12.00 -17.77
N PHE A 141 -1.52 -11.72 -18.32
CA PHE A 141 -0.83 -10.44 -18.24
C PHE A 141 -1.17 -9.59 -19.46
N VAL A 142 -1.82 -8.46 -19.25
CA VAL A 142 -2.11 -7.46 -20.29
C VAL A 142 -1.09 -6.35 -20.19
N GLN A 143 -0.17 -6.31 -21.13
CA GLN A 143 0.92 -5.36 -21.17
C GLN A 143 0.56 -4.08 -21.94
N CYS A 144 1.31 -3.00 -21.69
CA CYS A 144 1.20 -1.72 -22.39
C CYS A 144 -0.12 -0.97 -22.23
N VAL A 145 -0.94 -1.27 -21.22
CA VAL A 145 -2.21 -0.57 -20.97
C VAL A 145 -1.97 0.93 -20.85
N GLY A 146 -2.53 1.71 -21.78
CA GLY A 146 -2.46 3.17 -21.79
C GLY A 146 -1.08 3.78 -22.04
N SER A 147 -0.02 2.98 -22.15
CA SER A 147 1.35 3.48 -22.34
C SER A 147 1.78 3.55 -23.81
N ARG A 148 1.15 2.80 -24.69
CA ARG A 148 1.47 2.73 -26.12
C ARG A 148 0.26 3.07 -26.99
N CYS A 149 0.51 3.79 -28.10
CA CYS A 149 -0.47 4.05 -29.16
C CYS A 149 0.22 4.38 -30.48
N ASP A 150 -0.47 4.18 -31.59
CA ASP A 150 0.02 4.42 -32.94
C ASP A 150 -0.15 5.87 -33.43
N GLY A 151 -0.37 6.81 -32.52
CA GLY A 151 -0.53 8.23 -32.81
C GLY A 151 -1.91 8.77 -32.40
N GLY A 152 -1.95 10.00 -31.93
CA GLY A 152 -3.18 10.69 -31.50
C GLY A 152 -3.68 10.39 -30.09
N GLY A 153 -3.17 9.36 -29.43
CA GLY A 153 -3.46 9.05 -28.03
C GLY A 153 -2.42 9.60 -27.05
N LYS A 154 -2.64 9.37 -25.74
CA LYS A 154 -1.71 9.80 -24.68
C LYS A 154 -0.46 8.90 -24.56
N GLY A 155 -0.45 7.75 -25.19
CA GLY A 155 0.67 6.82 -25.22
C GLY A 155 1.79 7.21 -26.19
N LYS A 156 2.82 6.39 -26.27
CA LYS A 156 3.98 6.57 -27.16
C LYS A 156 4.06 5.47 -28.20
N PRO A 157 4.54 5.75 -29.44
CA PRO A 157 4.64 4.73 -30.50
C PRO A 157 5.81 3.77 -30.32
N TYR A 158 6.73 4.05 -29.43
CA TYR A 158 7.91 3.21 -29.18
C TYR A 158 7.78 2.41 -27.86
N CYS A 159 8.59 1.36 -27.70
CA CYS A 159 8.63 0.51 -26.54
C CYS A 159 10.06 0.39 -25.99
N SER A 160 10.23 0.58 -24.69
CA SER A 160 11.49 0.36 -23.98
C SER A 160 11.83 -1.14 -23.82
N LYS A 161 10.86 -2.02 -23.99
CA LYS A 161 10.94 -3.49 -23.76
C LYS A 161 11.22 -3.89 -22.31
N ILE A 162 11.17 -2.95 -21.36
CA ILE A 162 11.52 -3.20 -19.95
C ILE A 162 10.36 -3.93 -19.24
N CYS A 163 9.12 -3.45 -19.36
CA CYS A 163 7.98 -4.00 -18.62
C CYS A 163 7.81 -5.51 -18.82
N CYS A 164 7.88 -5.98 -20.08
CA CYS A 164 7.75 -7.40 -20.40
C CYS A 164 8.90 -8.28 -19.88
N MET A 165 10.01 -7.70 -19.45
CA MET A 165 11.12 -8.43 -18.87
C MET A 165 10.96 -8.62 -17.35
N TYR A 166 10.10 -7.80 -16.72
CA TYR A 166 9.83 -7.88 -15.29
C TYR A 166 8.58 -8.70 -14.96
N THR A 167 7.73 -8.97 -15.94
CA THR A 167 6.53 -9.78 -15.79
C THR A 167 6.82 -11.24 -16.10
#